data_f35cdc6acf2d3faff651ba3ffe18f431
#
_entry.id   f35cdc6acf2d3faff651ba3ffe18f431
#
_cell.length_a   1.000
_cell.length_b   1.000
_cell.length_c   1.000
_cell.angle_alpha   90.00
_cell.angle_beta   90.00
_cell.angle_gamma   90.00
#
_symmetry.space_group_name_H-M   'P 1'
#
loop_
_entity.id
_entity.type
_entity.pdbx_description
1 polymer ?
#
loop_
_entity_poly.entity_id
_entity_poly.type
_entity_poly.pdbx_seq_one_letter_code
_entity_poly.pdbx_strand_id
1 'polypeptide(L)'
;MITDAFDKSEVLFGPKDFYGEKKNLCDKCIIIFSEVIFEYMLETYEHEQAGVIRCCNGVTAVHVFEIEGMKIAGYLSHIGSALAGGDVIEANWLTGADKFIMFGSAGSLDSNATDGKFVIPTAAYREEGLSYHYAVPVSYTHLRAHETRG
;
A
#
# COMPACT_ATOMS: atom_id res chain seq x y z
N MET A 1 -26.47 9.74 -2.27
CA MET A 1 -25.29 9.62 -1.38
C MET A 1 -24.13 9.10 -2.20
N ILE A 2 -22.89 9.46 -1.96
CA ILE A 2 -21.70 8.97 -2.72
C ILE A 2 -21.67 7.44 -2.77
N THR A 3 -22.21 6.80 -1.76
CA THR A 3 -22.28 5.34 -1.61
C THR A 3 -23.19 4.63 -2.59
N ASP A 4 -24.08 5.35 -3.29
CA ASP A 4 -25.05 4.74 -4.20
C ASP A 4 -24.52 4.70 -5.65
N ALA A 5 -23.35 5.30 -5.88
CA ALA A 5 -22.80 5.53 -7.22
C ALA A 5 -21.57 4.63 -7.52
N PHE A 6 -21.48 3.44 -6.89
CA PHE A 6 -20.43 2.49 -7.27
C PHE A 6 -20.71 1.98 -8.70
N ASP A 7 -19.95 2.50 -9.64
CA ASP A 7 -20.02 2.13 -11.04
C ASP A 7 -19.00 1.04 -11.36
N LYS A 8 -19.46 -0.03 -12.02
CA LYS A 8 -18.64 -1.15 -12.49
C LYS A 8 -18.24 -1.00 -13.95
N SER A 9 -18.47 0.17 -14.54
CA SER A 9 -18.03 0.43 -15.91
C SER A 9 -16.50 0.33 -16.03
N GLU A 10 -16.04 0.13 -17.24
CA GLU A 10 -14.62 0.10 -17.55
C GLU A 10 -13.97 1.45 -17.24
N VAL A 11 -12.82 1.45 -16.62
CA VAL A 11 -12.06 2.66 -16.30
C VAL A 11 -11.57 3.33 -17.59
N LEU A 12 -11.67 4.65 -17.65
CA LEU A 12 -11.19 5.43 -18.81
C LEU A 12 -9.67 5.47 -18.89
N PHE A 13 -9.01 5.51 -17.74
CA PHE A 13 -7.55 5.52 -17.62
C PHE A 13 -7.13 4.56 -16.52
N GLY A 14 -6.11 3.77 -16.81
CA GLY A 14 -5.54 2.84 -15.85
C GLY A 14 -4.02 2.90 -15.82
N PRO A 15 -3.35 2.14 -14.97
CA PRO A 15 -1.89 2.12 -14.88
C PRO A 15 -1.20 1.79 -16.22
N LYS A 16 -1.84 1.02 -17.09
CA LYS A 16 -1.32 0.70 -18.42
C LYS A 16 -1.05 1.94 -19.27
N ASP A 17 -1.90 2.95 -19.16
CA ASP A 17 -1.80 4.18 -19.94
C ASP A 17 -0.58 5.03 -19.53
N PHE A 18 -0.13 4.89 -18.28
CA PHE A 18 0.98 5.64 -17.72
C PHE A 18 2.30 4.87 -17.69
N TYR A 19 2.24 3.55 -17.50
CA TYR A 19 3.41 2.71 -17.23
C TYR A 19 3.66 1.62 -18.28
N GLY A 20 2.77 1.47 -19.27
CA GLY A 20 2.85 0.38 -20.26
C GLY A 20 2.46 -0.97 -19.68
N GLU A 21 3.12 -2.04 -20.07
CA GLU A 21 2.75 -3.38 -19.65
C GLU A 21 3.10 -3.64 -18.17
N LYS A 22 2.22 -4.42 -17.51
CA LYS A 22 2.40 -4.80 -16.11
C LYS A 22 3.66 -5.65 -15.95
N LYS A 23 4.48 -5.32 -14.95
CA LYS A 23 5.67 -6.09 -14.60
C LYS A 23 5.31 -7.27 -13.68
N ASN A 24 6.22 -8.24 -13.59
CA ASN A 24 6.12 -9.40 -12.71
C ASN A 24 7.50 -9.67 -12.08
N LEU A 25 7.88 -8.85 -11.10
CA LEU A 25 9.18 -8.86 -10.45
C LEU A 25 9.17 -9.60 -9.11
N CYS A 26 8.07 -9.47 -8.36
CA CYS A 26 7.86 -10.10 -7.05
C CYS A 26 6.36 -10.21 -6.73
N ASP A 27 6.02 -10.99 -5.68
CA ASP A 27 4.63 -11.19 -5.22
C ASP A 27 4.28 -10.40 -3.96
N LYS A 28 5.27 -9.82 -3.28
CA LYS A 28 5.13 -9.12 -1.99
C LYS A 28 5.57 -7.67 -2.08
N CYS A 29 4.90 -6.80 -1.34
CA CYS A 29 5.25 -5.39 -1.24
C CYS A 29 5.07 -4.88 0.19
N ILE A 30 6.05 -4.12 0.67
CA ILE A 30 5.98 -3.38 1.93
C ILE A 30 5.68 -1.92 1.61
N ILE A 31 4.59 -1.42 2.18
CA ILE A 31 4.20 -0.01 2.12
C ILE A 31 4.73 0.66 3.38
N ILE A 32 5.65 1.60 3.22
CA ILE A 32 6.37 2.21 4.33
C ILE A 32 5.90 3.64 4.53
N PHE A 33 5.60 4.02 5.79
CA PHE A 33 5.20 5.37 6.17
C PHE A 33 6.27 6.08 7.01
N SER A 34 7.51 5.62 6.96
CA SER A 34 8.64 6.19 7.68
C SER A 34 9.83 6.34 6.74
N GLU A 35 10.25 7.57 6.48
CA GLU A 35 11.42 7.88 5.66
C GLU A 35 12.68 7.20 6.22
N VAL A 36 12.90 7.30 7.53
CA VAL A 36 14.06 6.68 8.20
C VAL A 36 14.14 5.17 7.95
N ILE A 37 12.99 4.48 7.97
CA ILE A 37 12.97 3.04 7.71
C ILE A 37 13.22 2.75 6.23
N PHE A 38 12.67 3.56 5.35
CA PHE A 38 12.88 3.39 3.93
C PHE A 38 14.34 3.62 3.54
N GLU A 39 14.98 4.68 4.06
CA GLU A 39 16.40 4.96 3.90
C GLU A 39 17.27 3.81 4.44
N TYR A 40 16.96 3.32 5.65
CA TYR A 40 17.63 2.15 6.21
C TYR A 40 17.55 0.93 5.29
N MET A 41 16.41 0.68 4.65
CA MET A 41 16.27 -0.42 3.71
C MET A 41 17.13 -0.21 2.46
N LEU A 42 17.18 1.00 1.93
CA LEU A 42 18.00 1.34 0.77
C LEU A 42 19.50 1.19 1.07
N GLU A 43 19.92 1.50 2.28
CA GLU A 43 21.33 1.37 2.70
C GLU A 43 21.74 -0.07 3.03
N THR A 44 20.79 -0.90 3.48
CA THR A 44 21.08 -2.21 4.05
C THR A 44 20.95 -3.35 3.05
N TYR A 45 19.98 -3.27 2.14
CA TYR A 45 19.65 -4.38 1.23
C TYR A 45 20.00 -4.06 -0.21
N GLU A 46 20.45 -5.08 -0.94
CA GLU A 46 20.55 -4.98 -2.40
C GLU A 46 19.17 -4.71 -2.99
N HIS A 47 19.09 -3.77 -3.91
CA HIS A 47 17.81 -3.36 -4.50
C HIS A 47 17.97 -2.81 -5.91
N GLU A 48 16.89 -2.89 -6.68
CA GLU A 48 16.75 -2.27 -7.98
C GLU A 48 15.47 -1.42 -8.03
N GLN A 49 15.54 -0.28 -8.69
CA GLN A 49 14.36 0.55 -8.89
C GLN A 49 13.45 -0.06 -9.95
N ALA A 50 12.26 -0.51 -9.54
CA ALA A 50 11.24 -1.06 -10.43
C ALA A 50 10.53 0.01 -11.25
N GLY A 51 10.33 1.19 -10.67
CA GLY A 51 9.66 2.31 -11.32
C GLY A 51 9.47 3.48 -10.39
N VAL A 52 8.65 4.43 -10.81
CA VAL A 52 8.35 5.65 -10.06
C VAL A 52 6.84 5.92 -10.15
N ILE A 53 6.20 6.03 -9.01
CA ILE A 53 4.83 6.53 -8.88
C ILE A 53 4.87 8.05 -8.92
N ARG A 54 3.99 8.67 -9.72
CA ARG A 54 3.98 10.12 -9.93
C ARG A 54 2.62 10.70 -9.54
N CYS A 55 2.65 11.70 -8.70
CA CYS A 55 1.48 12.49 -8.37
C CYS A 55 1.78 13.99 -8.47
N CYS A 56 0.74 14.83 -8.37
CA CYS A 56 0.88 16.27 -8.57
C CYS A 56 1.87 16.96 -7.61
N ASN A 57 2.04 16.40 -6.41
CA ASN A 57 2.87 16.98 -5.35
C ASN A 57 4.14 16.18 -5.05
N GLY A 58 4.53 15.28 -5.95
CA GLY A 58 5.78 14.54 -5.75
C GLY A 58 5.88 13.25 -6.55
N VAL A 59 6.94 12.55 -6.27
CA VAL A 59 7.25 11.25 -6.85
C VAL A 59 7.75 10.34 -5.75
N THR A 60 7.41 9.05 -5.84
CA THR A 60 8.00 8.02 -4.99
C THR A 60 8.58 6.90 -5.83
N ALA A 61 9.81 6.52 -5.52
CA ALA A 61 10.47 5.40 -6.18
C ALA A 61 9.99 4.08 -5.56
N VAL A 62 9.66 3.13 -6.42
CA VAL A 62 9.34 1.75 -6.04
C VAL A 62 10.57 0.90 -6.30
N HIS A 63 11.08 0.25 -5.27
CA HIS A 63 12.25 -0.62 -5.33
C HIS A 63 11.85 -2.08 -5.12
N VAL A 64 12.61 -2.99 -5.71
CA VAL A 64 12.58 -4.42 -5.37
C VAL A 64 13.87 -4.73 -4.64
N PHE A 65 13.73 -5.13 -3.41
CA PHE A 65 14.80 -5.51 -2.49
C PHE A 65 15.02 -7.00 -2.52
N GLU A 66 16.25 -7.43 -2.31
CA GLU A 66 16.58 -8.82 -2.04
C GLU A 66 16.84 -9.01 -0.54
N ILE A 67 15.92 -9.69 0.14
CA ILE A 67 15.97 -9.91 1.59
C ILE A 67 15.88 -11.41 1.85
N GLU A 68 16.93 -12.00 2.40
CA GLU A 68 16.99 -13.44 2.71
C GLU A 68 16.62 -14.34 1.51
N GLY A 69 17.07 -13.98 0.32
CA GLY A 69 16.77 -14.70 -0.93
C GLY A 69 15.35 -14.49 -1.47
N MET A 70 14.57 -13.56 -0.89
CA MET A 70 13.25 -13.19 -1.36
C MET A 70 13.27 -11.83 -2.05
N LYS A 71 12.58 -11.71 -3.16
CA LYS A 71 12.31 -10.42 -3.79
C LYS A 71 11.05 -9.81 -3.21
N ILE A 72 11.20 -8.63 -2.61
CA ILE A 72 10.13 -7.89 -1.94
C ILE A 72 10.15 -6.46 -2.45
N ALA A 73 9.04 -6.00 -3.00
CA ALA A 73 8.90 -4.59 -3.36
C ALA A 73 8.74 -3.72 -2.11
N GLY A 74 9.17 -2.47 -2.21
CA GLY A 74 8.98 -1.50 -1.15
C GLY A 74 9.00 -0.08 -1.67
N TYR A 75 8.22 0.80 -1.04
CA TYR A 75 8.19 2.22 -1.34
C TYR A 75 7.73 3.03 -0.14
N LEU A 76 8.15 4.31 -0.12
CA LEU A 76 7.67 5.29 0.84
C LEU A 76 6.32 5.83 0.35
N SER A 77 5.24 5.51 1.06
CA SER A 77 3.89 5.89 0.67
C SER A 77 3.62 7.37 0.87
N HIS A 78 2.83 7.94 -0.01
CA HIS A 78 2.20 9.22 0.26
C HIS A 78 1.20 9.12 1.42
N ILE A 79 1.00 10.24 2.12
CA ILE A 79 0.09 10.31 3.26
C ILE A 79 -1.34 10.58 2.78
N GLY A 80 -2.28 9.91 3.41
CA GLY A 80 -3.71 10.02 3.14
C GLY A 80 -4.24 8.85 2.30
N SER A 81 -5.44 8.40 2.63
CA SER A 81 -6.05 7.19 2.05
C SER A 81 -6.15 7.22 0.53
N ALA A 82 -6.47 8.39 -0.04
CA ALA A 82 -6.63 8.54 -1.48
C ALA A 82 -5.32 8.30 -2.23
N LEU A 83 -4.21 8.93 -1.78
CA LEU A 83 -2.91 8.75 -2.41
C LEU A 83 -2.35 7.36 -2.11
N ALA A 84 -2.36 6.94 -0.84
CA ALA A 84 -1.85 5.62 -0.46
C ALA A 84 -2.58 4.48 -1.20
N GLY A 85 -3.88 4.60 -1.42
CA GLY A 85 -4.63 3.61 -2.19
C GLY A 85 -4.30 3.61 -3.69
N GLY A 86 -4.07 4.79 -4.27
CA GLY A 86 -3.54 4.92 -5.64
C GLY A 86 -2.16 4.28 -5.77
N ASP A 87 -1.26 4.59 -4.84
CA ASP A 87 0.10 4.05 -4.79
C ASP A 87 0.11 2.51 -4.80
N VAL A 88 -0.82 1.86 -4.10
CA VAL A 88 -0.95 0.38 -4.09
C VAL A 88 -1.22 -0.18 -5.48
N ILE A 89 -2.13 0.45 -6.21
CA ILE A 89 -2.50 0.02 -7.57
C ILE A 89 -1.31 0.16 -8.52
N GLU A 90 -0.63 1.30 -8.43
CA GLU A 90 0.52 1.58 -9.26
C GLU A 90 1.73 0.69 -8.90
N ALA A 91 1.97 0.45 -7.61
CA ALA A 91 3.00 -0.48 -7.14
C ALA A 91 2.72 -1.92 -7.62
N ASN A 92 1.46 -2.37 -7.56
CA ASN A 92 1.06 -3.66 -8.14
C ASN A 92 1.40 -3.74 -9.63
N TRP A 93 1.17 -2.66 -10.38
CA TRP A 93 1.45 -2.63 -11.80
C TRP A 93 2.95 -2.64 -12.11
N LEU A 94 3.71 -1.84 -11.36
CA LEU A 94 5.16 -1.68 -11.52
C LEU A 94 5.97 -2.90 -11.05
N THR A 95 5.41 -3.76 -10.19
CA THR A 95 6.15 -4.87 -9.58
C THR A 95 5.52 -6.24 -9.77
N GLY A 96 4.21 -6.30 -9.95
CA GLY A 96 3.43 -7.55 -9.96
C GLY A 96 2.95 -7.98 -8.56
N ALA A 97 3.41 -7.32 -7.49
CA ALA A 97 3.06 -7.70 -6.13
C ALA A 97 1.55 -7.63 -5.88
N ASP A 98 0.99 -8.68 -5.29
CA ASP A 98 -0.42 -8.82 -4.93
C ASP A 98 -0.65 -9.01 -3.41
N LYS A 99 0.45 -9.11 -2.64
CA LYS A 99 0.44 -9.22 -1.18
C LYS A 99 1.11 -8.00 -0.59
N PHE A 100 0.37 -7.24 0.21
CA PHE A 100 0.82 -5.98 0.76
C PHE A 100 0.82 -5.98 2.27
N ILE A 101 1.87 -5.43 2.87
CA ILE A 101 1.96 -5.12 4.29
C ILE A 101 2.20 -3.62 4.43
N MET A 102 1.35 -2.94 5.20
CA MET A 102 1.58 -1.56 5.61
C MET A 102 2.40 -1.55 6.89
N PHE A 103 3.48 -0.79 6.91
CA PHE A 103 4.35 -0.63 8.05
C PHE A 103 4.56 0.85 8.37
N GLY A 104 4.25 1.22 9.60
CA GLY A 104 4.37 2.59 10.06
C GLY A 104 4.27 2.68 11.58
N SER A 105 4.30 3.90 12.11
CA SER A 105 4.11 4.20 13.52
C SER A 105 2.75 4.83 13.76
N ALA A 106 2.20 4.64 14.94
CA ALA A 106 0.97 5.26 15.41
C ALA A 106 1.12 5.78 16.83
N GLY A 107 0.40 6.84 17.16
CA GLY A 107 0.29 7.31 18.53
C GLY A 107 -0.49 6.32 19.39
N SER A 108 0.01 6.05 20.60
CA SER A 108 -0.70 5.22 21.57
C SER A 108 -1.72 6.06 22.34
N LEU A 109 -2.97 5.60 22.40
CA LEU A 109 -4.01 6.15 23.29
C LEU A 109 -4.06 5.45 24.64
N ASP A 110 -3.44 4.26 24.75
CA ASP A 110 -3.28 3.48 25.97
C ASP A 110 -1.84 2.98 26.05
N SER A 111 -1.00 3.73 26.74
CA SER A 111 0.43 3.43 26.88
C SER A 111 0.69 2.07 27.55
N ASN A 112 -0.16 1.64 28.47
CA ASN A 112 0.02 0.35 29.15
C ASN A 112 -0.22 -0.82 28.20
N ALA A 113 -1.14 -0.66 27.25
CA ALA A 113 -1.49 -1.71 26.32
C ALA A 113 -0.54 -1.78 25.10
N THR A 114 -0.14 -0.63 24.57
CA THR A 114 0.45 -0.56 23.21
C THR A 114 1.82 0.10 23.12
N ASP A 115 2.27 0.86 24.13
CA ASP A 115 3.53 1.58 24.06
C ASP A 115 4.74 0.64 23.88
N GLY A 116 5.58 0.94 22.89
CA GLY A 116 6.76 0.14 22.54
C GLY A 116 6.45 -1.25 21.98
N LYS A 117 5.22 -1.54 21.56
CA LYS A 117 4.82 -2.83 21.01
C LYS A 117 4.48 -2.76 19.53
N PHE A 118 4.66 -3.88 18.85
CA PHE A 118 4.05 -4.07 17.54
C PHE A 118 2.55 -4.32 17.70
N VAL A 119 1.75 -3.54 16.94
CA VAL A 119 0.31 -3.66 16.93
C VAL A 119 -0.14 -4.10 15.53
N ILE A 120 -0.88 -5.19 15.47
CA ILE A 120 -1.49 -5.67 14.24
C ILE A 120 -2.99 -5.37 14.31
N PRO A 121 -3.51 -4.38 13.56
CA PRO A 121 -4.92 -4.07 13.55
C PRO A 121 -5.72 -5.22 12.91
N THR A 122 -6.80 -5.63 13.55
CA THR A 122 -7.69 -6.69 13.07
C THR A 122 -8.89 -6.14 12.29
N ALA A 123 -9.16 -4.86 12.42
CA ALA A 123 -10.25 -4.17 11.73
C ALA A 123 -9.95 -2.68 11.57
N ALA A 124 -10.61 -2.03 10.63
CA ALA A 124 -10.57 -0.59 10.43
C ALA A 124 -11.98 -0.05 10.14
N TYR A 125 -12.25 1.17 10.59
CA TYR A 125 -13.46 1.88 10.19
C TYR A 125 -13.28 2.43 8.78
N ARG A 126 -14.36 2.35 8.01
CA ARG A 126 -14.39 2.78 6.62
C ARG A 126 -14.95 4.21 6.51
N GLU A 127 -14.22 5.19 6.99
CA GLU A 127 -14.63 6.61 6.98
C GLU A 127 -13.72 7.50 6.13
N GLU A 128 -12.77 6.90 5.43
CA GLU A 128 -11.72 7.61 4.69
C GLU A 128 -12.16 8.08 3.27
N GLY A 129 -13.31 7.59 2.77
CA GLY A 129 -13.90 8.00 1.50
C GLY A 129 -13.41 7.23 0.27
N LEU A 130 -12.17 6.77 0.23
CA LEU A 130 -11.58 6.10 -0.93
C LEU A 130 -12.18 4.71 -1.19
N SER A 131 -12.30 3.91 -0.14
CA SER A 131 -12.73 2.52 -0.24
C SER A 131 -14.12 2.33 -0.86
N TYR A 132 -14.95 3.37 -0.82
CA TYR A 132 -16.26 3.39 -1.47
C TYR A 132 -16.17 3.34 -3.01
N HIS A 133 -15.04 3.74 -3.58
CA HIS A 133 -14.80 3.65 -5.02
C HIS A 133 -14.31 2.26 -5.47
N TYR A 134 -13.89 1.42 -4.54
CA TYR A 134 -13.35 0.09 -4.83
C TYR A 134 -14.26 -1.05 -4.39
N ALA A 135 -15.15 -0.80 -3.45
CA ALA A 135 -16.02 -1.84 -2.92
C ALA A 135 -17.40 -1.31 -2.59
N VAL A 136 -18.41 -2.12 -2.88
CA VAL A 136 -19.82 -1.80 -2.57
C VAL A 136 -19.96 -1.45 -1.09
N PRO A 137 -20.71 -0.39 -0.73
CA PRO A 137 -21.01 -0.07 0.64
C PRO A 137 -21.75 -1.24 1.30
N VAL A 138 -21.21 -1.73 2.41
CA VAL A 138 -21.91 -2.64 3.31
C VAL A 138 -22.12 -1.91 4.63
N SER A 139 -23.23 -2.15 5.30
CA SER A 139 -23.70 -1.39 6.47
C SER A 139 -22.73 -1.38 7.65
N TYR A 140 -21.78 -2.30 7.70
CA TYR A 140 -20.67 -2.34 8.66
C TYR A 140 -19.45 -2.92 7.96
N THR A 141 -18.47 -2.08 7.63
CA THR A 141 -17.23 -2.57 7.04
C THR A 141 -16.14 -2.63 8.09
N HIS A 142 -16.02 -3.77 8.70
CA HIS A 142 -14.75 -4.19 9.23
C HIS A 142 -13.97 -4.80 8.06
N LEU A 143 -12.98 -4.11 7.54
CA LEU A 143 -11.95 -4.76 6.74
C LEU A 143 -11.17 -5.62 7.74
N ARG A 144 -11.48 -6.91 7.77
CA ARG A 144 -10.64 -7.85 8.49
C ARG A 144 -9.31 -7.89 7.75
N ALA A 145 -8.22 -7.62 8.47
CA ALA A 145 -6.92 -8.02 8.00
C ALA A 145 -7.02 -9.54 7.70
N HIS A 146 -6.71 -9.95 6.48
CA HIS A 146 -6.67 -11.36 6.18
C HIS A 146 -5.57 -11.97 7.05
N GLU A 147 -5.97 -12.76 8.03
CA GLU A 147 -5.04 -13.62 8.73
C GLU A 147 -4.40 -14.53 7.68
N THR A 148 -3.10 -14.41 7.55
CA THR A 148 -2.30 -15.43 6.90
C THR A 148 -2.48 -16.69 7.75
N ARG A 149 -3.35 -17.60 7.33
CA ARG A 149 -3.37 -18.93 7.87
C ARG A 149 -2.02 -19.56 7.50
N GLY A 150 -1.21 -19.76 8.54
CA GLY A 150 -0.05 -20.62 8.48
C GLY A 150 -0.46 -22.07 8.25
#